data_a62d6921a12697723afff0786f4e46c9
#
_entry.id   a62d6921a12697723afff0786f4e46c9
#
_cell.length_a   1.000
_cell.length_b   1.000
_cell.length_c   1.000
_cell.angle_alpha   90.00
_cell.angle_beta   90.00
_cell.angle_gamma   90.00
#
_symmetry.space_group_name_H-M   'P 1'
#
loop_
_entity.id
_entity.type
_entity.pdbx_description
1 polymer ?
#
loop_
_entity_poly.entity_id
_entity_poly.type
_entity_poly.pdbx_seq_one_letter_code
_entity_poly.pdbx_strand_id
1 'polypeptide(L)'
;MKKIAIVTGASSGIGRSIIDLIYDSYDEIWAVARRRERLEEIAGKYPGKVKAVVADLGRPGYCEELEKLLKESISADSGLMLLVNSAGIGYRRDLADMDSGQIDSTIEVDIKSLTLITRAVLPYMREGSGIINIASSAGYLPQPGFAVYSAAKAYVINFSRALRTELKSRKITVTCVCPGPVDTEFQGIATGTPEITGWRRHFTCSPESVAKGAVKAFRHKRGLYNHKLPQKFLHVVSKTVPVGLILKVYGGIEK
;
A
#
# COMPACT_ATOMS: atom_id res chain seq x y z
N MET A 1 -7.77 -26.91 -1.43
CA MET A 1 -6.71 -25.97 -1.81
C MET A 1 -6.52 -24.98 -0.66
N LYS A 2 -5.33 -24.94 -0.08
CA LYS A 2 -4.95 -24.01 1.00
C LYS A 2 -4.91 -22.58 0.45
N LYS A 3 -5.62 -21.65 1.09
CA LYS A 3 -5.71 -20.22 0.69
C LYS A 3 -4.67 -19.41 1.44
N ILE A 4 -3.73 -18.82 0.72
CA ILE A 4 -2.66 -18.02 1.29
C ILE A 4 -2.90 -16.54 0.97
N ALA A 5 -2.65 -15.65 1.94
CA ALA A 5 -2.57 -14.21 1.75
C ALA A 5 -1.18 -13.70 2.12
N ILE A 6 -0.69 -12.69 1.41
CA ILE A 6 0.55 -11.97 1.74
C ILE A 6 0.21 -10.51 2.00
N VAL A 7 0.68 -9.96 3.13
CA VAL A 7 0.46 -8.56 3.50
C VAL A 7 1.81 -7.91 3.79
N THR A 8 2.22 -6.97 2.96
CA THR A 8 3.42 -6.15 3.22
C THR A 8 3.09 -4.94 4.09
N GLY A 9 4.08 -4.41 4.83
CA GLY A 9 3.82 -3.34 5.80
C GLY A 9 2.94 -3.80 6.98
N ALA A 10 3.01 -5.09 7.30
CA ALA A 10 2.11 -5.75 8.25
C ALA A 10 2.33 -5.33 9.72
N SER A 11 3.47 -4.72 10.06
CA SER A 11 3.83 -4.43 11.46
C SER A 11 3.07 -3.27 12.10
N SER A 12 2.34 -2.46 11.30
CA SER A 12 1.56 -1.31 11.82
C SER A 12 0.51 -0.83 10.82
N GLY A 13 -0.32 0.11 11.23
CA GLY A 13 -1.22 0.87 10.38
C GLY A 13 -2.19 0.03 9.56
N ILE A 14 -2.36 0.38 8.28
CA ILE A 14 -3.35 -0.22 7.40
C ILE A 14 -3.08 -1.72 7.17
N GLY A 15 -1.79 -2.12 6.98
CA GLY A 15 -1.42 -3.51 6.75
C GLY A 15 -1.80 -4.41 7.92
N ARG A 16 -1.49 -3.99 9.15
CA ARG A 16 -1.90 -4.70 10.37
C ARG A 16 -3.42 -4.80 10.49
N SER A 17 -4.11 -3.68 10.30
CA SER A 17 -5.58 -3.65 10.37
C SER A 17 -6.25 -4.52 9.29
N ILE A 18 -5.62 -4.70 8.13
CA ILE A 18 -6.13 -5.63 7.10
C ILE A 18 -6.02 -7.07 7.59
N ILE A 19 -4.91 -7.47 8.22
CA ILE A 19 -4.77 -8.83 8.78
C ILE A 19 -5.90 -9.12 9.76
N ASP A 20 -6.22 -8.20 10.67
CA ASP A 20 -7.32 -8.33 11.63
C ASP A 20 -8.70 -8.52 10.98
N LEU A 21 -8.88 -8.13 9.71
CA LEU A 21 -10.14 -8.23 8.96
C LEU A 21 -10.24 -9.47 8.06
N ILE A 22 -9.12 -10.10 7.76
CA ILE A 22 -9.08 -11.20 6.79
C ILE A 22 -8.66 -12.53 7.39
N TYR A 23 -8.21 -12.58 8.65
CA TYR A 23 -7.61 -13.79 9.26
C TYR A 23 -8.51 -15.01 9.21
N ASP A 24 -9.84 -14.84 9.26
CA ASP A 24 -10.79 -15.95 9.14
C ASP A 24 -11.03 -16.42 7.70
N SER A 25 -10.64 -15.62 6.71
CA SER A 25 -10.91 -15.87 5.30
C SER A 25 -9.79 -16.66 4.59
N TYR A 26 -8.63 -16.81 5.25
CA TYR A 26 -7.44 -17.45 4.71
C TYR A 26 -6.90 -18.50 5.67
N ASP A 27 -6.30 -19.55 5.12
CA ASP A 27 -5.72 -20.64 5.91
C ASP A 27 -4.35 -20.26 6.45
N GLU A 28 -3.63 -19.37 5.71
CA GLU A 28 -2.34 -18.84 6.12
C GLU A 28 -2.17 -17.40 5.61
N ILE A 29 -1.61 -16.54 6.46
CA ILE A 29 -1.28 -15.15 6.13
C ILE A 29 0.19 -14.90 6.40
N TRP A 30 0.95 -14.47 5.39
CA TRP A 30 2.32 -14.04 5.56
C TRP A 30 2.33 -12.55 5.88
N ALA A 31 2.66 -12.23 7.11
CA ALA A 31 2.85 -10.88 7.58
C ALA A 31 4.30 -10.44 7.31
N VAL A 32 4.49 -9.56 6.30
CA VAL A 32 5.83 -9.15 5.82
C VAL A 32 6.15 -7.75 6.32
N ALA A 33 7.22 -7.59 7.09
CA ALA A 33 7.74 -6.29 7.54
C ALA A 33 9.17 -6.44 8.12
N ARG A 34 9.79 -5.31 8.49
CA ARG A 34 11.14 -5.27 9.07
C ARG A 34 11.20 -5.62 10.56
N ARG A 35 10.16 -5.23 11.31
CA ARG A 35 10.14 -5.31 12.78
C ARG A 35 9.66 -6.69 13.23
N ARG A 36 10.63 -7.55 13.62
CA ARG A 36 10.40 -8.92 14.04
C ARG A 36 9.40 -9.01 15.19
N GLU A 37 9.64 -8.26 16.26
CA GLU A 37 8.85 -8.32 17.50
C GLU A 37 7.36 -8.04 17.23
N ARG A 38 7.07 -7.07 16.37
CA ARG A 38 5.69 -6.73 15.99
C ARG A 38 5.04 -7.80 15.11
N LEU A 39 5.82 -8.48 14.29
CA LEU A 39 5.30 -9.60 13.47
C LEU A 39 5.02 -10.82 14.35
N GLU A 40 5.87 -11.09 15.33
CA GLU A 40 5.69 -12.16 16.31
C GLU A 40 4.47 -11.90 17.22
N GLU A 41 4.24 -10.65 17.63
CA GLU A 41 3.02 -10.24 18.33
C GLU A 41 1.75 -10.56 17.53
N ILE A 42 1.75 -10.24 16.21
CA ILE A 42 0.61 -10.55 15.34
C ILE A 42 0.46 -12.06 15.17
N ALA A 43 1.55 -12.79 14.97
CA ALA A 43 1.54 -14.24 14.84
C ALA A 43 1.03 -14.92 16.13
N GLY A 44 1.41 -14.39 17.30
CA GLY A 44 0.90 -14.85 18.60
C GLY A 44 -0.59 -14.57 18.81
N LYS A 45 -1.11 -13.47 18.24
CA LYS A 45 -2.55 -13.17 18.26
C LYS A 45 -3.37 -14.16 17.40
N TYR A 46 -2.77 -14.69 16.32
CA TYR A 46 -3.42 -15.60 15.38
C TYR A 46 -2.59 -16.87 15.16
N PRO A 47 -2.43 -17.72 16.21
CA PRO A 47 -1.56 -18.87 16.16
C PRO A 47 -1.96 -19.87 15.07
N GLY A 48 -0.99 -20.39 14.36
CA GLY A 48 -1.18 -21.33 13.26
C GLY A 48 -1.72 -20.71 11.96
N LYS A 49 -2.12 -19.43 11.97
CA LYS A 49 -2.64 -18.72 10.77
C LYS A 49 -1.72 -17.64 10.25
N VAL A 50 -1.06 -16.88 11.12
CA VAL A 50 -0.15 -15.81 10.70
C VAL A 50 1.29 -16.25 10.83
N LYS A 51 2.01 -16.20 9.71
CA LYS A 51 3.45 -16.46 9.61
C LYS A 51 4.19 -15.13 9.55
N ALA A 52 5.08 -14.89 10.50
CA ALA A 52 5.99 -13.77 10.49
C ALA A 52 7.06 -13.95 9.40
N VAL A 53 7.16 -13.02 8.47
CA VAL A 53 8.18 -12.98 7.42
C VAL A 53 8.95 -11.67 7.56
N VAL A 54 10.14 -11.76 8.19
CA VAL A 54 10.98 -10.57 8.39
C VAL A 54 11.72 -10.25 7.10
N ALA A 55 11.38 -9.11 6.50
CA ALA A 55 12.02 -8.65 5.28
C ALA A 55 12.11 -7.12 5.26
N ASP A 56 13.26 -6.60 4.86
CA ASP A 56 13.44 -5.19 4.53
C ASP A 56 13.26 -5.00 3.02
N LEU A 57 12.11 -4.44 2.64
CA LEU A 57 11.74 -4.23 1.24
C LEU A 57 12.53 -3.09 0.57
N GLY A 58 13.28 -2.31 1.33
CA GLY A 58 14.22 -1.32 0.80
C GLY A 58 15.63 -1.89 0.56
N ARG A 59 15.91 -3.14 0.94
CA ARG A 59 17.23 -3.77 0.82
C ARG A 59 17.36 -4.51 -0.53
N PRO A 60 18.51 -4.42 -1.21
CA PRO A 60 18.79 -5.29 -2.35
C PRO A 60 18.71 -6.78 -1.97
N GLY A 61 18.24 -7.62 -2.88
CA GLY A 61 18.18 -9.08 -2.68
C GLY A 61 16.92 -9.61 -1.99
N TYR A 62 16.06 -8.75 -1.42
CA TYR A 62 14.82 -9.21 -0.75
C TYR A 62 13.85 -9.92 -1.71
N CYS A 63 13.88 -9.55 -2.99
CA CYS A 63 12.95 -10.13 -3.97
C CYS A 63 13.32 -11.59 -4.26
N GLU A 64 14.59 -11.89 -4.40
CA GLU A 64 15.11 -13.24 -4.60
C GLU A 64 14.81 -14.13 -3.37
N GLU A 65 14.95 -13.58 -2.17
CA GLU A 65 14.59 -14.28 -0.93
C GLU A 65 13.10 -14.60 -0.89
N LEU A 66 12.24 -13.65 -1.30
CA LEU A 66 10.80 -13.84 -1.38
C LEU A 66 10.43 -14.87 -2.47
N GLU A 67 11.03 -14.79 -3.65
CA GLU A 67 10.81 -15.75 -4.75
C GLU A 67 11.18 -17.18 -4.30
N LYS A 68 12.30 -17.34 -3.59
CA LYS A 68 12.70 -18.63 -3.00
C LYS A 68 11.66 -19.13 -1.99
N LEU A 69 11.23 -18.26 -1.07
CA LEU A 69 10.22 -18.60 -0.08
C LEU A 69 8.88 -19.00 -0.72
N LEU A 70 8.44 -18.29 -1.76
CA LEU A 70 7.23 -18.61 -2.52
C LEU A 70 7.34 -20.00 -3.15
N LYS A 71 8.47 -20.29 -3.81
CA LYS A 71 8.73 -21.57 -4.46
C LYS A 71 8.74 -22.75 -3.48
N GLU A 72 9.30 -22.55 -2.29
CA GLU A 72 9.40 -23.58 -1.24
C GLU A 72 8.08 -23.79 -0.50
N SER A 73 7.26 -22.76 -0.33
CA SER A 73 6.08 -22.78 0.53
C SER A 73 4.75 -22.95 -0.20
N ILE A 74 4.66 -22.60 -1.49
CA ILE A 74 3.43 -22.70 -2.25
C ILE A 74 3.45 -23.95 -3.12
N SER A 75 2.69 -24.97 -2.71
CA SER A 75 2.54 -26.24 -3.43
C SER A 75 1.38 -26.20 -4.45
N ALA A 76 1.23 -27.28 -5.23
CA ALA A 76 0.11 -27.44 -6.16
C ALA A 76 -1.26 -27.39 -5.46
N ASP A 77 -1.34 -27.88 -4.21
CA ASP A 77 -2.57 -27.91 -3.41
C ASP A 77 -2.84 -26.60 -2.67
N SER A 78 -2.00 -25.58 -2.86
CA SER A 78 -2.19 -24.25 -2.32
C SER A 78 -2.28 -23.20 -3.42
N GLY A 79 -2.83 -22.04 -3.10
CA GLY A 79 -2.91 -20.90 -4.00
C GLY A 79 -2.79 -19.59 -3.26
N LEU A 80 -2.03 -18.67 -3.83
CA LEU A 80 -2.04 -17.29 -3.35
C LEU A 80 -3.34 -16.64 -3.78
N MET A 81 -4.18 -16.33 -2.80
CA MET A 81 -5.51 -15.75 -3.03
C MET A 81 -5.58 -14.25 -2.80
N LEU A 82 -4.61 -13.68 -2.06
CA LEU A 82 -4.53 -12.24 -1.83
C LEU A 82 -3.10 -11.77 -1.66
N LEU A 83 -2.75 -10.72 -2.39
CA LEU A 83 -1.59 -9.87 -2.10
C LEU A 83 -2.07 -8.50 -1.63
N VAL A 84 -1.54 -8.01 -0.52
CA VAL A 84 -1.75 -6.63 -0.04
C VAL A 84 -0.41 -5.92 -0.03
N ASN A 85 -0.20 -5.00 -0.96
CA ASN A 85 0.93 -4.08 -0.98
C ASN A 85 0.58 -2.86 -0.12
N SER A 86 0.94 -2.91 1.18
CA SER A 86 0.70 -1.84 2.15
C SER A 86 1.98 -1.25 2.74
N ALA A 87 3.15 -1.81 2.42
CA ALA A 87 4.40 -1.15 2.74
C ALA A 87 4.50 0.19 2.00
N GLY A 88 5.01 1.20 2.67
CA GLY A 88 5.21 2.52 2.08
C GLY A 88 5.99 3.43 3.03
N ILE A 89 6.73 4.36 2.44
CA ILE A 89 7.49 5.38 3.14
C ILE A 89 7.48 6.66 2.31
N GLY A 90 7.66 7.82 2.96
CA GLY A 90 7.76 9.09 2.25
C GLY A 90 8.19 10.19 3.20
N TYR A 91 8.78 11.25 2.65
CA TYR A 91 9.33 12.37 3.41
C TYR A 91 8.76 13.67 2.86
N ARG A 92 8.17 14.48 3.73
CA ARG A 92 7.62 15.80 3.40
C ARG A 92 8.74 16.84 3.53
N ARG A 93 9.45 17.06 2.43
CA ARG A 93 10.54 18.00 2.28
C ARG A 93 10.61 18.48 0.85
N ASP A 94 11.17 19.67 0.63
CA ASP A 94 11.57 20.11 -0.71
C ASP A 94 12.67 19.19 -1.23
N LEU A 95 12.70 18.96 -2.53
CA LEU A 95 13.65 18.01 -3.12
C LEU A 95 15.11 18.37 -2.83
N ALA A 96 15.42 19.68 -2.76
CA ALA A 96 16.75 20.17 -2.44
C ALA A 96 17.21 19.81 -1.00
N ASP A 97 16.26 19.60 -0.08
CA ASP A 97 16.52 19.28 1.32
C ASP A 97 16.44 17.77 1.64
N MET A 98 16.15 16.95 0.63
CA MET A 98 16.14 15.49 0.78
C MET A 98 17.55 14.93 0.61
N ASP A 99 17.95 14.03 1.53
CA ASP A 99 19.14 13.20 1.28
C ASP A 99 18.84 12.07 0.29
N SER A 100 19.90 11.52 -0.32
CA SER A 100 19.75 10.43 -1.30
C SER A 100 19.08 9.18 -0.72
N GLY A 101 19.35 8.86 0.55
CA GLY A 101 18.74 7.71 1.23
C GLY A 101 17.23 7.85 1.40
N GLN A 102 16.72 9.07 1.60
CA GLN A 102 15.28 9.35 1.64
C GLN A 102 14.62 9.17 0.27
N ILE A 103 15.30 9.60 -0.80
CA ILE A 103 14.82 9.42 -2.18
C ILE A 103 14.84 7.94 -2.52
N ASP A 104 15.98 7.27 -2.32
CA ASP A 104 16.17 5.86 -2.63
C ASP A 104 15.15 4.99 -1.88
N SER A 105 14.99 5.18 -0.57
CA SER A 105 14.04 4.41 0.22
C SER A 105 12.60 4.59 -0.24
N THR A 106 12.20 5.80 -0.66
CA THR A 106 10.86 6.04 -1.20
C THR A 106 10.66 5.28 -2.52
N ILE A 107 11.61 5.34 -3.43
CA ILE A 107 11.55 4.65 -4.73
C ILE A 107 11.60 3.13 -4.54
N GLU A 108 12.53 2.64 -3.73
CA GLU A 108 12.71 1.20 -3.47
C GLU A 108 11.46 0.59 -2.84
N VAL A 109 10.89 1.22 -1.80
CA VAL A 109 9.75 0.66 -1.07
C VAL A 109 8.44 0.88 -1.82
N ASP A 110 8.15 2.08 -2.30
CA ASP A 110 6.82 2.42 -2.82
C ASP A 110 6.62 2.03 -4.29
N ILE A 111 7.72 1.91 -5.06
CA ILE A 111 7.66 1.59 -6.50
C ILE A 111 8.25 0.20 -6.75
N LYS A 112 9.55 0.05 -6.51
CA LYS A 112 10.28 -1.15 -6.94
C LYS A 112 9.80 -2.39 -6.18
N SER A 113 9.71 -2.33 -4.85
CA SER A 113 9.27 -3.47 -4.05
C SER A 113 7.85 -3.91 -4.39
N LEU A 114 6.93 -2.96 -4.49
CA LEU A 114 5.55 -3.24 -4.88
C LEU A 114 5.49 -3.94 -6.24
N THR A 115 6.26 -3.46 -7.21
CA THR A 115 6.28 -4.02 -8.57
C THR A 115 6.88 -5.41 -8.59
N LEU A 116 8.05 -5.61 -7.96
CA LEU A 116 8.76 -6.89 -7.95
C LEU A 116 8.00 -7.96 -7.15
N ILE A 117 7.44 -7.62 -5.98
CA ILE A 117 6.61 -8.56 -5.21
C ILE A 117 5.38 -8.96 -6.01
N THR A 118 4.71 -7.98 -6.64
CA THR A 118 3.56 -8.26 -7.49
C THR A 118 3.93 -9.24 -8.61
N ARG A 119 5.05 -8.99 -9.33
CA ARG A 119 5.55 -9.89 -10.36
C ARG A 119 5.84 -11.30 -9.82
N ALA A 120 6.53 -11.39 -8.70
CA ALA A 120 6.95 -12.66 -8.09
C ALA A 120 5.76 -13.55 -7.69
N VAL A 121 4.66 -12.96 -7.23
CA VAL A 121 3.48 -13.71 -6.77
C VAL A 121 2.53 -14.10 -7.91
N LEU A 122 2.56 -13.43 -9.07
CA LEU A 122 1.63 -13.69 -10.16
C LEU A 122 1.55 -15.17 -10.62
N PRO A 123 2.66 -15.93 -10.71
CA PRO A 123 2.61 -17.35 -11.10
C PRO A 123 1.80 -18.22 -10.11
N TYR A 124 1.73 -17.82 -8.85
CA TYR A 124 1.07 -18.57 -7.78
C TYR A 124 -0.40 -18.14 -7.56
N MET A 125 -0.83 -17.05 -8.19
CA MET A 125 -2.20 -16.54 -8.08
C MET A 125 -3.17 -17.37 -8.91
N ARG A 126 -4.32 -17.69 -8.34
CA ARG A 126 -5.38 -18.48 -8.95
C ARG A 126 -6.56 -17.61 -9.38
N GLU A 127 -7.47 -18.17 -10.16
CA GLU A 127 -8.75 -17.55 -10.49
C GLU A 127 -9.51 -17.17 -9.19
N GLY A 128 -10.10 -16.00 -9.15
CA GLY A 128 -10.80 -15.46 -7.98
C GLY A 128 -9.89 -14.80 -6.94
N SER A 129 -8.55 -14.85 -7.13
CA SER A 129 -7.60 -14.14 -6.29
C SER A 129 -7.59 -12.63 -6.56
N GLY A 130 -6.80 -11.90 -5.78
CA GLY A 130 -6.61 -10.50 -6.09
C GLY A 130 -5.48 -9.79 -5.36
N ILE A 131 -5.32 -8.52 -5.74
CA ILE A 131 -4.27 -7.62 -5.28
C ILE A 131 -4.93 -6.36 -4.72
N ILE A 132 -4.53 -5.94 -3.53
CA ILE A 132 -4.85 -4.64 -2.95
C ILE A 132 -3.55 -3.83 -2.91
N ASN A 133 -3.51 -2.71 -3.63
CA ASN A 133 -2.40 -1.77 -3.59
C ASN A 133 -2.79 -0.53 -2.80
N ILE A 134 -2.07 -0.22 -1.73
CA ILE A 134 -2.28 1.00 -0.94
C ILE A 134 -1.47 2.13 -1.58
N ALA A 135 -2.18 2.96 -2.36
CA ALA A 135 -1.70 4.21 -2.90
C ALA A 135 -1.93 5.37 -1.90
N SER A 136 -2.25 6.54 -2.40
CA SER A 136 -2.65 7.72 -1.62
C SER A 136 -3.43 8.69 -2.51
N SER A 137 -4.27 9.53 -1.92
CA SER A 137 -4.82 10.70 -2.62
C SER A 137 -3.74 11.70 -3.06
N ALA A 138 -2.56 11.64 -2.45
CA ALA A 138 -1.38 12.39 -2.89
C ALA A 138 -0.96 12.07 -4.33
N GLY A 139 -1.24 10.87 -4.83
CA GLY A 139 -0.94 10.48 -6.20
C GLY A 139 -1.90 11.05 -7.26
N TYR A 140 -2.92 11.82 -6.89
CA TYR A 140 -3.82 12.44 -7.86
C TYR A 140 -3.27 13.75 -8.42
N LEU A 141 -2.46 14.46 -7.65
CA LEU A 141 -1.93 15.77 -8.01
C LEU A 141 -0.47 15.89 -7.58
N PRO A 142 0.35 16.64 -8.31
CA PRO A 142 1.68 17.01 -7.86
C PRO A 142 1.59 17.76 -6.52
N GLN A 143 2.47 17.41 -5.57
CA GLN A 143 2.51 18.08 -4.27
C GLN A 143 3.91 18.70 -4.04
N PRO A 144 4.05 20.03 -4.09
CA PRO A 144 5.25 20.69 -3.61
C PRO A 144 5.58 20.26 -2.17
N GLY A 145 6.84 20.19 -1.82
CA GLY A 145 7.28 19.68 -0.52
C GLY A 145 7.01 18.18 -0.27
N PHE A 146 6.48 17.45 -1.27
CA PHE A 146 6.20 16.01 -1.19
C PHE A 146 6.31 15.32 -2.57
N ALA A 147 7.18 15.89 -3.43
CA ALA A 147 7.24 15.55 -4.85
C ALA A 147 7.53 14.07 -5.11
N VAL A 148 8.56 13.50 -4.48
CA VAL A 148 8.96 12.09 -4.68
C VAL A 148 7.84 11.13 -4.26
N TYR A 149 7.24 11.35 -3.09
CA TYR A 149 6.14 10.52 -2.60
C TYR A 149 4.88 10.63 -3.47
N SER A 150 4.48 11.85 -3.86
CA SER A 150 3.30 12.02 -4.72
C SER A 150 3.47 11.37 -6.08
N ALA A 151 4.68 11.44 -6.66
CA ALA A 151 5.02 10.75 -7.89
C ALA A 151 5.01 9.22 -7.72
N ALA A 152 5.57 8.69 -6.63
CA ALA A 152 5.50 7.28 -6.32
C ALA A 152 4.05 6.78 -6.18
N LYS A 153 3.19 7.52 -5.50
CA LYS A 153 1.77 7.14 -5.36
C LYS A 153 0.97 7.32 -6.65
N ALA A 154 1.34 8.23 -7.55
CA ALA A 154 0.81 8.31 -8.90
C ALA A 154 1.20 7.07 -9.73
N TYR A 155 2.45 6.61 -9.61
CA TYR A 155 2.89 5.33 -10.20
C TYR A 155 1.99 4.18 -9.74
N VAL A 156 1.78 4.02 -8.42
CA VAL A 156 0.94 2.92 -7.87
C VAL A 156 -0.49 2.96 -8.42
N ILE A 157 -1.08 4.16 -8.58
CA ILE A 157 -2.42 4.32 -9.15
C ILE A 157 -2.45 3.83 -10.60
N ASN A 158 -1.50 4.28 -11.43
CA ASN A 158 -1.46 3.94 -12.85
C ASN A 158 -1.08 2.46 -13.05
N PHE A 159 -0.11 1.96 -12.31
CA PHE A 159 0.27 0.54 -12.30
C PHE A 159 -0.93 -0.36 -11.98
N SER A 160 -1.68 -0.01 -10.92
CA SER A 160 -2.85 -0.80 -10.52
C SER A 160 -3.94 -0.83 -11.59
N ARG A 161 -4.14 0.28 -12.31
CA ARG A 161 -5.14 0.36 -13.41
C ARG A 161 -4.74 -0.50 -14.60
N ALA A 162 -3.47 -0.42 -15.02
CA ALA A 162 -2.93 -1.22 -16.12
C ALA A 162 -3.01 -2.72 -15.76
N LEU A 163 -2.46 -3.08 -14.61
CA LEU A 163 -2.42 -4.46 -14.13
C LEU A 163 -3.83 -5.08 -14.00
N ARG A 164 -4.82 -4.30 -13.60
CA ARG A 164 -6.21 -4.76 -13.54
C ARG A 164 -6.73 -5.19 -14.92
N THR A 165 -6.34 -4.50 -15.97
CA THR A 165 -6.73 -4.84 -17.35
C THR A 165 -5.98 -6.08 -17.83
N GLU A 166 -4.69 -6.16 -17.58
CA GLU A 166 -3.85 -7.32 -17.94
C GLU A 166 -4.35 -8.62 -17.28
N LEU A 167 -4.75 -8.55 -16.02
CA LEU A 167 -5.16 -9.72 -15.25
C LEU A 167 -6.64 -10.10 -15.38
N LYS A 168 -7.42 -9.36 -16.19
CA LYS A 168 -8.86 -9.60 -16.37
C LYS A 168 -9.16 -10.98 -16.91
N SER A 169 -8.40 -11.46 -17.90
CA SER A 169 -8.57 -12.80 -18.49
C SER A 169 -8.31 -13.92 -17.48
N ARG A 170 -7.40 -13.70 -16.52
CA ARG A 170 -7.11 -14.62 -15.43
C ARG A 170 -8.11 -14.53 -14.27
N LYS A 171 -9.11 -13.65 -14.36
CA LYS A 171 -10.12 -13.36 -13.31
C LYS A 171 -9.49 -12.96 -11.96
N ILE A 172 -8.34 -12.28 -12.00
CA ILE A 172 -7.65 -11.74 -10.83
C ILE A 172 -8.07 -10.27 -10.64
N THR A 173 -8.54 -9.94 -9.45
CA THR A 173 -9.01 -8.59 -9.12
C THR A 173 -7.85 -7.72 -8.66
N VAL A 174 -7.72 -6.50 -9.19
CA VAL A 174 -6.79 -5.49 -8.66
C VAL A 174 -7.59 -4.31 -8.12
N THR A 175 -7.36 -3.93 -6.88
CA THR A 175 -7.99 -2.81 -6.18
C THR A 175 -6.93 -1.83 -5.72
N CYS A 176 -6.97 -0.61 -6.23
CA CYS A 176 -6.14 0.51 -5.77
C CYS A 176 -6.90 1.29 -4.70
N VAL A 177 -6.29 1.47 -3.53
CA VAL A 177 -6.86 2.19 -2.39
C VAL A 177 -6.16 3.53 -2.25
N CYS A 178 -6.91 4.63 -2.28
CA CYS A 178 -6.39 5.99 -2.21
C CYS A 178 -6.92 6.70 -0.94
N PRO A 179 -6.33 6.46 0.23
CA PRO A 179 -6.69 7.18 1.45
C PRO A 179 -6.18 8.63 1.41
N GLY A 180 -6.77 9.48 2.25
CA GLY A 180 -6.20 10.76 2.66
C GLY A 180 -5.13 10.55 3.75
N PRO A 181 -4.86 11.58 4.58
CA PRO A 181 -4.02 11.42 5.75
C PRO A 181 -4.57 10.31 6.66
N VAL A 182 -3.70 9.42 7.13
CA VAL A 182 -4.06 8.31 8.02
C VAL A 182 -3.24 8.43 9.29
N ASP A 183 -3.87 8.28 10.43
CA ASP A 183 -3.22 8.32 11.73
C ASP A 183 -2.41 7.03 11.95
N THR A 184 -1.16 7.09 11.57
CA THR A 184 -0.20 5.98 11.63
C THR A 184 1.21 6.50 11.87
N GLU A 185 2.12 5.62 12.24
CA GLU A 185 3.55 5.92 12.37
C GLU A 185 4.18 6.54 11.11
N PHE A 186 3.56 6.34 9.93
CA PHE A 186 3.97 6.97 8.67
C PHE A 186 4.06 8.49 8.80
N GLN A 187 3.12 9.12 9.55
CA GLN A 187 3.14 10.59 9.71
C GLN A 187 4.41 11.07 10.40
N GLY A 188 4.82 10.40 11.48
CA GLY A 188 6.06 10.71 12.19
C GLY A 188 7.29 10.62 11.29
N ILE A 189 7.36 9.60 10.43
CA ILE A 189 8.44 9.43 9.46
C ILE A 189 8.37 10.54 8.39
N ALA A 190 7.18 10.80 7.86
CA ALA A 190 7.00 11.72 6.75
C ALA A 190 7.27 13.18 7.13
N THR A 191 6.90 13.61 8.33
CA THR A 191 6.95 15.02 8.76
C THR A 191 7.98 15.32 9.84
N GLY A 192 8.59 14.29 10.45
CA GLY A 192 9.44 14.41 11.63
C GLY A 192 8.64 14.59 12.94
N THR A 193 7.31 14.71 12.87
CA THR A 193 6.41 14.82 14.03
C THR A 193 5.26 13.82 13.89
N PRO A 194 4.87 13.12 14.96
CA PRO A 194 3.78 12.15 14.90
C PRO A 194 2.41 12.81 14.69
N GLU A 195 2.29 14.10 15.01
CA GLU A 195 1.02 14.82 14.95
C GLU A 195 0.68 15.32 13.55
N ILE A 196 -0.55 15.07 13.14
CA ILE A 196 -1.13 15.68 11.94
C ILE A 196 -1.66 17.06 12.31
N THR A 197 -1.00 18.10 11.84
CA THR A 197 -1.34 19.50 12.15
C THR A 197 -2.13 20.18 11.04
N GLY A 198 -2.67 21.37 11.35
CA GLY A 198 -3.38 22.22 10.40
C GLY A 198 -4.67 21.59 9.86
N TRP A 199 -5.09 22.03 8.69
CA TRP A 199 -6.33 21.60 8.02
C TRP A 199 -6.39 20.08 7.72
N ARG A 200 -5.23 19.41 7.63
CA ARG A 200 -5.12 17.97 7.36
C ARG A 200 -5.73 17.13 8.47
N ARG A 201 -5.75 17.63 9.72
CA ARG A 201 -6.34 16.95 10.88
C ARG A 201 -7.84 16.64 10.65
N HIS A 202 -8.57 17.53 10.01
CA HIS A 202 -10.01 17.35 9.73
C HIS A 202 -10.30 16.23 8.74
N PHE A 203 -9.32 15.85 7.93
CA PHE A 203 -9.44 14.79 6.91
C PHE A 203 -8.75 13.49 7.29
N THR A 204 -8.19 13.43 8.49
CA THR A 204 -7.49 12.24 9.00
C THR A 204 -8.44 11.07 9.16
N CYS A 205 -7.95 9.89 8.84
CA CYS A 205 -8.68 8.62 8.94
C CYS A 205 -7.94 7.69 9.87
N SER A 206 -8.66 6.81 10.56
CA SER A 206 -8.01 5.71 11.27
C SER A 206 -7.60 4.59 10.30
N PRO A 207 -6.50 3.87 10.57
CA PRO A 207 -6.07 2.75 9.74
C PRO A 207 -7.13 1.64 9.62
N GLU A 208 -7.90 1.38 10.69
CA GLU A 208 -8.98 0.39 10.70
C GLU A 208 -10.11 0.78 9.74
N SER A 209 -10.46 2.06 9.71
CA SER A 209 -11.49 2.59 8.81
C SER A 209 -11.08 2.44 7.33
N VAL A 210 -9.80 2.74 7.01
CA VAL A 210 -9.24 2.54 5.67
C VAL A 210 -9.20 1.07 5.32
N ALA A 211 -8.73 0.21 6.22
CA ALA A 211 -8.65 -1.23 6.01
C ALA A 211 -10.03 -1.86 5.75
N LYS A 212 -11.05 -1.50 6.55
CA LYS A 212 -12.45 -1.94 6.32
C LYS A 212 -12.93 -1.56 4.93
N GLY A 213 -12.68 -0.32 4.52
CA GLY A 213 -13.04 0.17 3.20
C GLY A 213 -12.29 -0.54 2.07
N ALA A 214 -10.99 -0.79 2.23
CA ALA A 214 -10.14 -1.50 1.28
C ALA A 214 -10.62 -2.94 1.06
N VAL A 215 -10.84 -3.70 2.14
CA VAL A 215 -11.33 -5.08 2.07
C VAL A 215 -12.73 -5.13 1.46
N LYS A 216 -13.62 -4.20 1.83
CA LYS A 216 -14.96 -4.09 1.23
C LYS A 216 -14.88 -3.80 -0.26
N ALA A 217 -14.04 -2.84 -0.68
CA ALA A 217 -13.87 -2.50 -2.10
C ALA A 217 -13.32 -3.68 -2.90
N PHE A 218 -12.35 -4.41 -2.36
CA PHE A 218 -11.81 -5.63 -2.95
C PHE A 218 -12.88 -6.71 -3.13
N ARG A 219 -13.65 -7.04 -2.07
CA ARG A 219 -14.74 -8.02 -2.13
C ARG A 219 -15.80 -7.66 -3.19
N HIS A 220 -16.05 -6.36 -3.42
CA HIS A 220 -16.93 -5.87 -4.48
C HIS A 220 -16.23 -5.66 -5.82
N LYS A 221 -14.99 -6.15 -6.00
CA LYS A 221 -14.20 -6.07 -7.23
C LYS A 221 -14.04 -4.64 -7.78
N ARG A 222 -13.98 -3.63 -6.90
CA ARG A 222 -13.76 -2.22 -7.31
C ARG A 222 -12.31 -2.01 -7.71
N GLY A 223 -12.06 -1.38 -8.86
CA GLY A 223 -10.71 -1.09 -9.35
C GLY A 223 -10.03 0.06 -8.59
N LEU A 224 -10.82 1.05 -8.13
CA LEU A 224 -10.34 2.20 -7.38
C LEU A 224 -11.25 2.45 -6.17
N TYR A 225 -10.65 2.73 -5.02
CA TYR A 225 -11.37 3.07 -3.81
C TYR A 225 -10.80 4.35 -3.17
N ASN A 226 -11.61 5.40 -3.16
CA ASN A 226 -11.38 6.64 -2.43
C ASN A 226 -12.07 6.54 -1.06
N HIS A 227 -11.30 6.67 0.02
CA HIS A 227 -11.79 6.31 1.36
C HIS A 227 -12.96 7.20 1.84
N LYS A 228 -12.89 8.52 1.63
CA LYS A 228 -13.92 9.50 2.04
C LYS A 228 -14.32 10.42 0.88
N LEU A 229 -15.34 11.24 1.09
CA LEU A 229 -15.81 12.21 0.10
C LEU A 229 -14.73 13.20 -0.38
N PRO A 230 -13.87 13.77 0.50
CA PRO A 230 -12.81 14.68 0.06
C PRO A 230 -11.85 14.04 -0.96
N GLN A 231 -11.49 12.75 -0.78
CA GLN A 231 -10.61 12.05 -1.73
C GLN A 231 -11.32 11.77 -3.06
N LYS A 232 -12.64 11.52 -3.02
CA LYS A 232 -13.45 11.40 -4.25
C LYS A 232 -13.50 12.73 -5.00
N PHE A 233 -13.72 13.83 -4.29
CA PHE A 233 -13.74 15.17 -4.85
C PHE A 233 -12.38 15.52 -5.46
N LEU A 234 -11.28 15.31 -4.71
CA LEU A 234 -9.92 15.54 -5.22
C LEU A 234 -9.63 14.74 -6.49
N HIS A 235 -10.09 13.49 -6.55
CA HIS A 235 -9.96 12.66 -7.76
C HIS A 235 -10.71 13.25 -8.95
N VAL A 236 -11.92 13.77 -8.76
CA VAL A 236 -12.68 14.44 -9.84
C VAL A 236 -11.94 15.71 -10.27
N VAL A 237 -11.57 16.57 -9.33
CA VAL A 237 -10.82 17.81 -9.60
C VAL A 237 -9.55 17.54 -10.39
N SER A 238 -8.79 16.50 -10.03
CA SER A 238 -7.55 16.11 -10.75
C SER A 238 -7.78 15.67 -12.20
N LYS A 239 -9.03 15.39 -12.60
CA LYS A 239 -9.39 15.00 -13.96
C LYS A 239 -10.02 16.12 -14.78
N THR A 240 -10.57 17.12 -14.12
CA THR A 240 -11.38 18.18 -14.77
C THR A 240 -10.70 19.55 -14.76
N VAL A 241 -9.83 19.81 -13.80
CA VAL A 241 -9.17 21.11 -13.65
C VAL A 241 -7.72 21.04 -14.14
N PRO A 242 -7.25 22.01 -14.97
CA PRO A 242 -5.86 22.06 -15.40
C PRO A 242 -4.91 22.12 -14.20
N VAL A 243 -3.89 21.24 -14.21
CA VAL A 243 -2.92 21.09 -13.11
C VAL A 243 -2.22 22.42 -12.76
N GLY A 244 -1.89 23.23 -13.77
CA GLY A 244 -1.27 24.55 -13.54
C GLY A 244 -2.10 25.51 -12.67
N LEU A 245 -3.44 25.44 -12.81
CA LEU A 245 -4.35 26.24 -11.98
C LEU A 245 -4.38 25.72 -10.53
N ILE A 246 -4.39 24.42 -10.36
CA ILE A 246 -4.37 23.79 -9.04
C ILE A 246 -3.08 24.14 -8.29
N LEU A 247 -1.93 24.09 -8.99
CA LEU A 247 -0.63 24.42 -8.39
C LEU A 247 -0.52 25.89 -7.98
N LYS A 248 -1.13 26.82 -8.73
CA LYS A 248 -1.21 28.24 -8.34
C LYS A 248 -1.96 28.43 -7.02
N VAL A 249 -3.09 27.74 -6.86
CA VAL A 249 -3.87 27.78 -5.61
C VAL A 249 -3.09 27.12 -4.47
N TYR A 250 -2.45 25.98 -4.72
CA TYR A 250 -1.66 25.27 -3.71
C TYR A 250 -0.49 26.10 -3.19
N GLY A 251 0.29 26.73 -4.08
CA GLY A 251 1.41 27.61 -3.71
C GLY A 251 0.99 28.90 -2.99
N GLY A 252 -0.31 29.28 -3.07
CA GLY A 252 -0.88 30.38 -2.29
C GLY A 252 -1.32 30.01 -0.87
N ILE A 253 -1.53 28.71 -0.61
CA ILE A 253 -1.99 28.19 0.70
C ILE A 253 -0.78 27.85 1.62
N GLU A 254 0.38 27.53 1.05
CA GLU A 254 1.59 27.16 1.80
C GLU A 254 2.53 28.36 2.10
N LYS A 255 2.15 29.59 1.71
CA LYS A 255 2.80 30.85 2.14
C LYS A 255 2.02 31.47 3.30
#